data_0b2e0f51b1efc7ed409af4e2290f35a5
#
_entry.id   0b2e0f51b1efc7ed409af4e2290f35a5
#
_cell.length_a   1.000
_cell.length_b   1.000
_cell.length_c   1.000
_cell.angle_alpha   90.00
_cell.angle_beta   90.00
_cell.angle_gamma   90.00
#
_symmetry.space_group_name_H-M   'P 1'
#
loop_
_entity.id
_entity.type
_entity.pdbx_description
1 polymer ?
#
loop_
_entity_poly.entity_id
_entity_poly.type
_entity_poly.pdbx_seq_one_letter_code
_entity_poly.pdbx_strand_id
1 'polypeptide(L)'
;MRANYLFTSESVAEGHPDKVCDRISDEIVDLIYREAAKTGVDPWTVRIACETLATTNRVIIAGEVRVPDTLLKKDKEGHVLKDASGHPVINPAKFKAAARKAIRDIGYEQDGFHWKTAKIDVLLHPQSADIAQGVDNASDKQGDEGAGDQGIMFGYACKETPDLMPAPIYYSHRILQLLATARKSGEGEAAKLGPDAKSQVTVRYVDGKASEAVSIVLSTQHLDASWDSKKVREVVEPYIREALGDLKIANDCQWYINPTGKFVIGGPDGDAGLTGRKIIVDTYGGAAPHGGGAFSGKDTTKVDRSAAYAARYLAKNVVAAGLAERCTIQLSYAIGVAQPLSVYVDLHQTGKLSEDEVEAAIRKVMDLSPSGIRRHLDLNKPIYAKTSSYGHFGRKAGRDGSFSWEKLDLVKPLKDALKAA
;
A
#
# COMPACT_ATOMS: atom_id res chain seq x y z
N MET A 1 -11.96 21.13 18.14
CA MET A 1 -10.73 20.32 17.86
C MET A 1 -9.60 20.82 18.75
N ARG A 2 -8.67 19.94 19.21
CA ARG A 2 -7.52 20.36 20.02
C ARG A 2 -6.58 21.21 19.16
N ALA A 3 -6.24 22.44 19.62
CA ALA A 3 -5.44 23.39 18.83
C ALA A 3 -3.93 23.07 18.90
N ASN A 4 -3.44 22.74 20.10
CA ASN A 4 -2.01 22.48 20.36
C ASN A 4 -1.81 21.06 20.85
N TYR A 5 -1.00 20.27 20.14
CA TYR A 5 -0.74 18.86 20.47
C TYR A 5 0.53 18.35 19.79
N LEU A 6 1.00 17.20 20.23
CA LEU A 6 2.00 16.39 19.53
C LEU A 6 1.32 15.22 18.84
N PHE A 7 1.74 14.92 17.62
CA PHE A 7 1.27 13.74 16.90
C PHE A 7 2.44 13.01 16.26
N THR A 8 2.41 11.68 16.34
CA THR A 8 3.50 10.81 15.90
C THR A 8 2.98 9.80 14.90
N SER A 9 3.74 9.57 13.83
CA SER A 9 3.54 8.43 12.95
C SER A 9 4.86 7.73 12.68
N GLU A 10 4.78 6.44 12.40
CA GLU A 10 5.93 5.62 12.01
C GLU A 10 5.81 5.15 10.56
N SER A 11 6.94 4.85 9.97
CA SER A 11 7.07 4.14 8.70
C SER A 11 8.09 3.03 8.80
N VAL A 12 8.02 2.05 7.90
CA VAL A 12 9.00 0.98 7.77
C VAL A 12 9.49 0.87 6.32
N ALA A 13 10.76 0.48 6.16
CA ALA A 13 11.37 0.36 4.84
C ALA A 13 10.89 -0.90 4.10
N GLU A 14 11.22 -0.96 2.80
CA GLU A 14 10.89 -2.10 1.93
C GLU A 14 11.45 -3.43 2.42
N GLY A 15 12.54 -3.41 3.19
CA GLY A 15 13.18 -4.59 3.78
C GLY A 15 12.66 -4.98 5.16
N HIS A 16 11.74 -4.22 5.76
CA HIS A 16 11.07 -4.66 6.98
C HIS A 16 10.35 -6.01 6.73
N PRO A 17 10.39 -6.99 7.67
CA PRO A 17 9.84 -8.33 7.44
C PRO A 17 8.43 -8.35 6.87
N ASP A 18 7.51 -7.58 7.45
CA ASP A 18 6.13 -7.49 6.95
C ASP A 18 6.06 -6.87 5.54
N LYS A 19 6.90 -5.86 5.24
CA LYS A 19 6.92 -5.23 3.91
C LYS A 19 7.58 -6.09 2.85
N VAL A 20 8.52 -6.95 3.22
CA VAL A 20 9.01 -8.03 2.34
C VAL A 20 7.86 -8.93 1.91
N CYS A 21 6.99 -9.31 2.85
CA CYS A 21 5.82 -10.14 2.57
C CYS A 21 4.81 -9.41 1.68
N ASP A 22 4.49 -8.15 1.98
CA ASP A 22 3.63 -7.31 1.15
C ASP A 22 4.19 -7.17 -0.27
N ARG A 23 5.50 -6.96 -0.42
CA ARG A 23 6.18 -6.84 -1.71
C ARG A 23 6.12 -8.13 -2.52
N ILE A 24 6.30 -9.30 -1.88
CA ILE A 24 6.19 -10.60 -2.55
C ILE A 24 4.74 -10.83 -2.99
N SER A 25 3.77 -10.60 -2.13
CA SER A 25 2.35 -10.77 -2.43
C SER A 25 1.91 -9.87 -3.60
N ASP A 26 2.33 -8.61 -3.63
CA ASP A 26 2.01 -7.70 -4.74
C ASP A 26 2.81 -8.00 -6.03
N GLU A 27 4.03 -8.56 -5.95
CA GLU A 27 4.72 -9.06 -7.14
C GLU A 27 3.98 -10.24 -7.78
N ILE A 28 3.29 -11.05 -6.97
CA ILE A 28 2.43 -12.14 -7.46
C ILE A 28 1.17 -11.58 -8.11
N VAL A 29 0.55 -10.57 -7.53
CA VAL A 29 -0.58 -9.85 -8.17
C VAL A 29 -0.15 -9.34 -9.55
N ASP A 30 0.97 -8.66 -9.63
CA ASP A 30 1.51 -8.13 -10.87
C ASP A 30 1.91 -9.23 -11.87
N LEU A 31 2.45 -10.37 -11.39
CA LEU A 31 2.75 -11.52 -12.23
C LEU A 31 1.48 -12.00 -12.96
N ILE A 32 0.38 -12.16 -12.24
CA ILE A 32 -0.86 -12.70 -12.80
C ILE A 32 -1.45 -11.72 -13.82
N TYR A 33 -1.48 -10.41 -13.54
CA TYR A 33 -1.90 -9.40 -14.52
C TYR A 33 -0.99 -9.36 -15.76
N ARG A 34 0.34 -9.48 -15.59
CA ARG A 34 1.28 -9.56 -16.73
C ARG A 34 1.05 -10.80 -17.59
N GLU A 35 0.80 -11.94 -16.98
CA GLU A 35 0.53 -13.18 -17.72
C GLU A 35 -0.83 -13.12 -18.44
N ALA A 36 -1.85 -12.54 -17.82
CA ALA A 36 -3.14 -12.29 -18.47
C ALA A 36 -2.97 -11.41 -19.72
N ALA A 37 -2.26 -10.30 -19.61
CA ALA A 37 -1.99 -9.41 -20.74
C ALA A 37 -1.21 -10.10 -21.88
N LYS A 38 -0.23 -10.97 -21.56
CA LYS A 38 0.57 -11.72 -22.55
C LYS A 38 -0.24 -12.78 -23.30
N THR A 39 -1.24 -13.34 -22.66
CA THR A 39 -2.03 -14.46 -23.22
C THR A 39 -3.38 -14.04 -23.79
N GLY A 40 -3.71 -12.74 -23.71
CA GLY A 40 -5.00 -12.22 -24.14
C GLY A 40 -6.17 -12.62 -23.23
N VAL A 41 -5.88 -13.12 -22.02
CA VAL A 41 -6.90 -13.38 -21.01
C VAL A 41 -7.38 -12.03 -20.47
N ASP A 42 -8.68 -11.87 -20.37
CA ASP A 42 -9.29 -10.65 -19.85
C ASP A 42 -8.86 -10.43 -18.39
N PRO A 43 -8.17 -9.32 -18.06
CA PRO A 43 -7.72 -9.04 -16.71
C PRO A 43 -8.86 -8.84 -15.70
N TRP A 44 -10.10 -8.66 -16.18
CA TRP A 44 -11.30 -8.62 -15.33
C TRP A 44 -11.65 -9.96 -14.71
N THR A 45 -11.21 -11.07 -15.33
CA THR A 45 -11.52 -12.43 -14.89
C THR A 45 -10.55 -13.00 -13.87
N VAL A 46 -9.38 -12.39 -13.69
CA VAL A 46 -8.40 -12.88 -12.71
C VAL A 46 -8.89 -12.63 -11.28
N ARG A 47 -8.55 -13.55 -10.37
CA ARG A 47 -8.85 -13.43 -8.93
C ARG A 47 -7.61 -13.80 -8.14
N ILE A 48 -7.29 -12.99 -7.12
CA ILE A 48 -6.06 -13.15 -6.34
C ILE A 48 -6.35 -12.80 -4.89
N ALA A 49 -6.10 -13.76 -4.02
CA ALA A 49 -5.96 -13.58 -2.58
C ALA A 49 -4.68 -14.32 -2.21
N CYS A 50 -3.58 -13.58 -2.04
CA CYS A 50 -2.24 -14.12 -1.85
C CYS A 50 -1.61 -13.53 -0.59
N GLU A 51 -1.32 -14.38 0.37
CA GLU A 51 -0.68 -14.03 1.61
C GLU A 51 0.71 -14.67 1.68
N THR A 52 1.66 -13.95 2.25
CA THR A 52 3.04 -14.38 2.38
C THR A 52 3.46 -14.33 3.84
N LEU A 53 4.15 -15.38 4.29
CA LEU A 53 4.94 -15.42 5.52
C LEU A 53 6.41 -15.51 5.14
N ALA A 54 7.27 -14.73 5.78
CA ALA A 54 8.71 -14.80 5.63
C ALA A 54 9.39 -14.91 7.00
N THR A 55 10.39 -15.78 7.11
CA THR A 55 11.23 -15.97 8.29
C THR A 55 12.64 -16.40 7.85
N THR A 56 13.53 -16.72 8.76
CA THR A 56 14.89 -17.15 8.45
C THR A 56 14.93 -18.18 7.33
N ASN A 57 15.58 -17.84 6.24
CA ASN A 57 15.76 -18.65 5.03
C ASN A 57 14.50 -19.28 4.43
N ARG A 58 13.30 -18.79 4.77
CA ARG A 58 12.06 -19.39 4.27
C ARG A 58 10.99 -18.35 3.95
N VAL A 59 10.27 -18.63 2.85
CA VAL A 59 9.07 -17.89 2.43
C VAL A 59 7.96 -18.89 2.14
N ILE A 60 6.78 -18.66 2.67
CA ILE A 60 5.57 -19.45 2.41
C ILE A 60 4.56 -18.50 1.76
N ILE A 61 4.04 -18.91 0.60
CA ILE A 61 3.04 -18.16 -0.18
C ILE A 61 1.78 -19.02 -0.22
N ALA A 62 0.69 -18.54 0.36
CA ALA A 62 -0.57 -19.27 0.46
C ALA A 62 -1.73 -18.42 -0.05
N GLY A 63 -2.87 -19.07 -0.35
CA GLY A 63 -4.10 -18.38 -0.74
C GLY A 63 -4.74 -18.96 -1.99
N GLU A 64 -5.72 -18.23 -2.53
CA GLU A 64 -6.55 -18.67 -3.66
C GLU A 64 -6.32 -17.77 -4.87
N VAL A 65 -6.31 -18.40 -6.06
CA VAL A 65 -6.09 -17.67 -7.32
C VAL A 65 -6.93 -18.24 -8.47
N ARG A 66 -7.35 -17.36 -9.38
CA ARG A 66 -7.83 -17.70 -10.72
C ARG A 66 -6.85 -17.09 -11.71
N VAL A 67 -6.11 -17.92 -12.43
CA VAL A 67 -4.94 -17.50 -13.21
C VAL A 67 -5.01 -17.99 -14.66
N PRO A 68 -4.30 -17.34 -15.58
CA PRO A 68 -4.10 -17.86 -16.95
C PRO A 68 -3.40 -19.22 -16.96
N ASP A 69 -3.68 -20.02 -17.98
CA ASP A 69 -3.14 -21.39 -18.16
C ASP A 69 -1.60 -21.46 -18.16
N THR A 70 -0.91 -20.35 -18.47
CA THR A 70 0.55 -20.25 -18.41
C THR A 70 1.12 -20.35 -16.99
N LEU A 71 0.27 -20.23 -15.99
CA LEU A 71 0.60 -20.36 -14.57
C LEU A 71 0.13 -21.71 -13.98
N LEU A 72 -0.41 -22.58 -14.81
CA LEU A 72 -0.85 -23.92 -14.45
C LEU A 72 0.16 -24.99 -14.91
N LYS A 73 0.18 -26.12 -14.22
CA LYS A 73 0.95 -27.29 -14.66
C LYS A 73 0.29 -27.92 -15.88
N LYS A 74 1.13 -28.37 -16.82
CA LYS A 74 0.69 -29.06 -18.04
C LYS A 74 1.38 -30.41 -18.17
N ASP A 75 0.70 -31.36 -18.82
CA ASP A 75 1.28 -32.60 -19.25
C ASP A 75 2.20 -32.41 -20.48
N LYS A 76 2.72 -33.52 -21.02
CA LYS A 76 3.61 -33.51 -22.20
C LYS A 76 2.91 -33.08 -23.47
N GLU A 77 1.60 -33.25 -23.52
CA GLU A 77 0.70 -32.90 -24.65
C GLU A 77 0.23 -31.44 -24.55
N GLY A 78 0.51 -30.74 -23.43
CA GLY A 78 0.16 -29.31 -23.19
C GLY A 78 -1.21 -29.09 -22.52
N HIS A 79 -1.89 -30.17 -22.10
CA HIS A 79 -3.15 -30.07 -21.36
C HIS A 79 -2.89 -29.68 -19.89
N VAL A 80 -3.79 -28.88 -19.31
CA VAL A 80 -3.72 -28.50 -17.89
C VAL A 80 -3.96 -29.72 -17.01
N LEU A 81 -2.99 -29.98 -16.12
CA LEU A 81 -3.11 -31.02 -15.10
C LEU A 81 -4.15 -30.65 -14.05
N LYS A 82 -4.93 -31.64 -13.63
CA LYS A 82 -5.92 -31.51 -12.55
C LYS A 82 -5.53 -32.42 -11.38
N ASP A 83 -5.90 -32.00 -10.17
CA ASP A 83 -5.78 -32.80 -8.96
C ASP A 83 -6.89 -33.88 -8.87
N ALA A 84 -6.89 -34.66 -7.77
CA ALA A 84 -7.88 -35.70 -7.52
C ALA A 84 -9.33 -35.17 -7.41
N SER A 85 -9.49 -33.87 -7.11
CA SER A 85 -10.78 -33.18 -7.02
C SER A 85 -11.20 -32.50 -8.34
N GLY A 86 -10.38 -32.63 -9.38
CA GLY A 86 -10.64 -32.03 -10.71
C GLY A 86 -10.23 -30.58 -10.86
N HIS A 87 -9.57 -29.97 -9.87
CA HIS A 87 -9.10 -28.60 -9.93
C HIS A 87 -7.76 -28.49 -10.67
N PRO A 88 -7.53 -27.38 -11.41
CA PRO A 88 -6.25 -27.15 -12.09
C PRO A 88 -5.10 -27.02 -11.09
N VAL A 89 -3.95 -27.62 -11.39
CA VAL A 89 -2.78 -27.59 -10.50
C VAL A 89 -1.90 -26.38 -10.83
N ILE A 90 -1.62 -25.56 -9.82
CA ILE A 90 -0.74 -24.39 -9.95
C ILE A 90 0.71 -24.83 -10.24
N ASN A 91 1.35 -24.14 -11.19
CA ASN A 91 2.78 -24.31 -11.45
C ASN A 91 3.60 -23.37 -10.55
N PRO A 92 4.32 -23.87 -9.54
CA PRO A 92 5.01 -23.00 -8.59
C PRO A 92 6.21 -22.25 -9.16
N ALA A 93 6.71 -22.62 -10.33
CA ALA A 93 8.01 -22.11 -10.82
C ALA A 93 8.02 -20.59 -11.04
N LYS A 94 6.99 -20.04 -11.71
CA LYS A 94 6.89 -18.60 -11.96
C LYS A 94 6.64 -17.80 -10.67
N PHE A 95 5.86 -18.35 -9.74
CA PHE A 95 5.60 -17.73 -8.42
C PHE A 95 6.88 -17.67 -7.58
N LYS A 96 7.67 -18.75 -7.56
CA LYS A 96 8.99 -18.76 -6.91
C LYS A 96 9.94 -17.74 -7.54
N ALA A 97 9.94 -17.63 -8.88
CA ALA A 97 10.76 -16.65 -9.57
C ALA A 97 10.34 -15.20 -9.24
N ALA A 98 9.04 -14.93 -9.15
CA ALA A 98 8.50 -13.62 -8.75
C ALA A 98 8.91 -13.26 -7.31
N ALA A 99 8.78 -14.18 -6.37
CA ALA A 99 9.21 -13.97 -4.99
C ALA A 99 10.72 -13.70 -4.90
N ARG A 100 11.55 -14.48 -5.61
CA ARG A 100 13.02 -14.24 -5.67
C ARG A 100 13.34 -12.89 -6.26
N LYS A 101 12.63 -12.47 -7.31
CA LYS A 101 12.78 -11.14 -7.88
C LYS A 101 12.47 -10.04 -6.84
N ALA A 102 11.38 -10.18 -6.09
CA ALA A 102 11.02 -9.22 -5.04
C ALA A 102 12.12 -9.11 -3.97
N ILE A 103 12.61 -10.25 -3.45
CA ILE A 103 13.67 -10.29 -2.44
C ILE A 103 14.97 -9.67 -2.97
N ARG A 104 15.34 -9.95 -4.23
CA ARG A 104 16.51 -9.36 -4.90
C ARG A 104 16.39 -7.86 -5.09
N ASP A 105 15.22 -7.38 -5.54
CA ASP A 105 14.98 -5.96 -5.80
C ASP A 105 14.99 -5.14 -4.50
N ILE A 106 14.62 -5.74 -3.37
CA ILE A 106 14.78 -5.19 -2.01
C ILE A 106 16.27 -5.11 -1.63
N GLY A 107 17.07 -6.10 -2.02
CA GLY A 107 18.51 -6.14 -1.79
C GLY A 107 18.93 -7.10 -0.67
N TYR A 108 18.20 -8.18 -0.42
CA TYR A 108 18.59 -9.19 0.57
C TYR A 108 19.59 -10.20 0.01
N GLU A 109 20.80 -10.14 0.58
CA GLU A 109 21.95 -11.04 0.31
C GLU A 109 22.69 -11.43 1.59
N GLN A 110 21.98 -11.61 2.70
CA GLN A 110 22.53 -12.02 3.98
C GLN A 110 22.32 -13.53 4.22
N ASP A 111 23.17 -14.16 5.05
CA ASP A 111 23.17 -15.62 5.26
C ASP A 111 21.81 -16.16 5.70
N GLY A 112 21.13 -15.48 6.61
CA GLY A 112 19.81 -15.89 7.12
C GLY A 112 18.63 -15.51 6.22
N PHE A 113 18.83 -14.68 5.17
CA PHE A 113 17.79 -14.38 4.19
C PHE A 113 18.39 -13.85 2.87
N HIS A 114 18.40 -14.70 1.84
CA HIS A 114 19.06 -14.40 0.57
C HIS A 114 18.17 -14.80 -0.61
N TRP A 115 18.06 -13.91 -1.62
CA TRP A 115 17.19 -14.14 -2.77
C TRP A 115 17.48 -15.42 -3.58
N LYS A 116 18.74 -15.91 -3.59
CA LYS A 116 19.12 -17.15 -4.28
C LYS A 116 18.77 -18.42 -3.47
N THR A 117 19.02 -18.38 -2.16
CA THR A 117 19.05 -19.58 -1.32
C THR A 117 17.80 -19.79 -0.47
N ALA A 118 17.04 -18.75 -0.16
CA ALA A 118 15.80 -18.85 0.62
C ALA A 118 14.86 -19.92 0.02
N LYS A 119 14.37 -20.81 0.87
CA LYS A 119 13.38 -21.82 0.49
C LYS A 119 12.03 -21.14 0.29
N ILE A 120 11.42 -21.34 -0.88
CA ILE A 120 10.12 -20.77 -1.21
C ILE A 120 9.11 -21.90 -1.41
N ASP A 121 8.11 -21.96 -0.55
CA ASP A 121 6.99 -22.90 -0.62
C ASP A 121 5.78 -22.15 -1.20
N VAL A 122 5.15 -22.72 -2.23
CA VAL A 122 3.96 -22.16 -2.89
C VAL A 122 2.80 -23.10 -2.62
N LEU A 123 1.87 -22.61 -1.80
CA LEU A 123 0.66 -23.31 -1.34
C LEU A 123 -0.59 -22.62 -1.90
N LEU A 124 -0.45 -22.00 -3.08
CA LEU A 124 -1.59 -21.42 -3.80
C LEU A 124 -2.44 -22.54 -4.40
N HIS A 125 -3.76 -22.38 -4.29
CA HIS A 125 -4.73 -23.28 -4.91
C HIS A 125 -5.79 -22.49 -5.71
N PRO A 126 -6.52 -23.14 -6.62
CA PRO A 126 -7.62 -22.49 -7.35
C PRO A 126 -8.71 -22.02 -6.41
N GLN A 127 -9.33 -20.88 -6.74
CA GLN A 127 -10.50 -20.36 -6.01
C GLN A 127 -11.64 -21.38 -6.04
N SER A 128 -12.34 -21.54 -4.90
CA SER A 128 -13.51 -22.42 -4.80
C SER A 128 -14.64 -21.99 -5.74
N ALA A 129 -15.40 -22.95 -6.26
CA ALA A 129 -16.53 -22.70 -7.14
C ALA A 129 -17.63 -21.86 -6.45
N ASP A 130 -17.84 -22.06 -5.14
CA ASP A 130 -18.87 -21.35 -4.37
C ASP A 130 -18.55 -19.86 -4.26
N ILE A 131 -17.28 -19.50 -3.98
CA ILE A 131 -16.83 -18.10 -3.94
C ILE A 131 -16.90 -17.49 -5.34
N ALA A 132 -16.49 -18.24 -6.37
CA ALA A 132 -16.57 -17.79 -7.75
C ALA A 132 -18.02 -17.48 -8.16
N GLN A 133 -18.95 -18.35 -7.81
CA GLN A 133 -20.38 -18.16 -8.09
C GLN A 133 -20.95 -16.92 -7.37
N GLY A 134 -20.55 -16.70 -6.12
CA GLY A 134 -20.99 -15.54 -5.34
C GLY A 134 -20.51 -14.19 -5.93
N VAL A 135 -19.31 -14.17 -6.51
CA VAL A 135 -18.73 -12.94 -7.10
C VAL A 135 -19.18 -12.76 -8.57
N ASP A 136 -19.18 -13.83 -9.36
CA ASP A 136 -19.48 -13.75 -10.81
C ASP A 136 -20.99 -13.64 -11.08
N ASN A 137 -21.87 -14.16 -10.19
CA ASN A 137 -23.34 -14.11 -10.31
C ASN A 137 -24.02 -13.08 -9.41
N ALA A 138 -23.25 -12.37 -8.56
CA ALA A 138 -23.78 -11.29 -7.76
C ALA A 138 -24.00 -10.04 -8.65
N SER A 139 -24.85 -10.19 -9.66
CA SER A 139 -25.43 -9.05 -10.33
C SER A 139 -26.62 -8.58 -9.46
N ASP A 140 -26.63 -7.33 -9.06
CA ASP A 140 -27.86 -6.69 -8.63
C ASP A 140 -28.83 -6.65 -9.83
N LYS A 141 -30.05 -6.12 -9.61
CA LYS A 141 -31.07 -6.02 -10.66
C LYS A 141 -30.63 -5.25 -11.91
N GLN A 142 -29.42 -4.61 -11.90
CA GLN A 142 -28.85 -3.81 -12.98
C GLN A 142 -27.70 -4.52 -13.70
N GLY A 143 -27.28 -5.73 -13.26
CA GLY A 143 -26.23 -6.53 -13.92
C GLY A 143 -24.80 -6.11 -13.57
N ASP A 144 -24.61 -5.26 -12.55
CA ASP A 144 -23.29 -4.84 -12.09
C ASP A 144 -22.65 -5.88 -11.16
N GLU A 145 -21.30 -5.97 -11.21
CA GLU A 145 -20.51 -6.83 -10.32
C GLU A 145 -20.69 -6.40 -8.87
N GLY A 146 -21.20 -7.30 -8.00
CA GLY A 146 -21.32 -7.05 -6.58
C GLY A 146 -19.97 -7.05 -5.86
N ALA A 147 -19.92 -6.44 -4.68
CA ALA A 147 -18.73 -6.49 -3.85
C ALA A 147 -18.37 -7.93 -3.46
N GLY A 148 -17.10 -8.29 -3.58
CA GLY A 148 -16.60 -9.64 -3.26
C GLY A 148 -16.60 -9.96 -1.76
N ASP A 149 -16.78 -8.96 -0.91
CA ASP A 149 -16.88 -9.09 0.55
C ASP A 149 -17.62 -7.88 1.13
N GLN A 150 -18.04 -8.00 2.39
CA GLN A 150 -18.43 -6.85 3.20
C GLN A 150 -17.21 -6.08 3.69
N GLY A 151 -17.38 -4.79 4.00
CA GLY A 151 -16.30 -4.02 4.61
C GLY A 151 -16.59 -2.53 4.71
N ILE A 152 -15.72 -1.85 5.45
CA ILE A 152 -15.66 -0.38 5.54
C ILE A 152 -14.27 0.09 5.14
N MET A 153 -14.19 1.12 4.31
CA MET A 153 -12.94 1.68 3.81
C MET A 153 -12.92 3.17 4.05
N PHE A 154 -11.75 3.69 4.40
CA PHE A 154 -11.58 5.12 4.68
C PHE A 154 -10.60 5.76 3.69
N GLY A 155 -10.96 6.96 3.26
CA GLY A 155 -10.09 7.89 2.57
C GLY A 155 -9.88 9.13 3.42
N TYR A 156 -8.68 9.71 3.35
CA TYR A 156 -8.35 10.94 4.05
C TYR A 156 -7.44 11.83 3.21
N ALA A 157 -7.61 13.14 3.35
CA ALA A 157 -6.70 14.14 2.83
C ALA A 157 -6.69 15.37 3.74
N CYS A 158 -5.56 16.06 3.83
CA CYS A 158 -5.40 17.30 4.58
C CYS A 158 -4.34 18.20 3.95
N LYS A 159 -4.43 19.52 4.15
CA LYS A 159 -3.49 20.51 3.62
C LYS A 159 -2.23 20.68 4.48
N GLU A 160 -1.62 19.58 4.89
CA GLU A 160 -0.41 19.63 5.73
C GLU A 160 0.88 19.46 4.91
N THR A 161 0.79 18.81 3.76
CA THR A 161 1.94 18.55 2.88
C THR A 161 1.53 18.75 1.40
N PRO A 162 2.49 18.89 0.47
CA PRO A 162 2.19 19.05 -0.96
C PRO A 162 1.33 17.92 -1.55
N ASP A 163 1.47 16.70 -1.03
CA ASP A 163 0.71 15.53 -1.49
C ASP A 163 -0.62 15.35 -0.75
N LEU A 164 -1.03 16.33 0.06
CA LEU A 164 -2.26 16.32 0.85
C LEU A 164 -2.32 15.13 1.82
N MET A 165 -1.20 14.85 2.49
CA MET A 165 -1.02 13.81 3.49
C MET A 165 -0.74 14.40 4.87
N PRO A 166 -1.04 13.68 5.96
CA PRO A 166 -0.60 14.07 7.31
C PRO A 166 0.93 14.17 7.39
N ALA A 167 1.44 15.24 7.99
CA ALA A 167 2.86 15.53 8.05
C ALA A 167 3.70 14.41 8.69
N PRO A 168 3.33 13.83 9.85
CA PRO A 168 4.18 12.81 10.50
C PRO A 168 4.43 11.59 9.64
N ILE A 169 3.39 11.01 9.01
CA ILE A 169 3.57 9.83 8.15
C ILE A 169 4.28 10.19 6.85
N TYR A 170 3.99 11.32 6.26
CA TYR A 170 4.64 11.81 5.04
C TYR A 170 6.17 11.89 5.22
N TYR A 171 6.61 12.54 6.29
CA TYR A 171 8.05 12.69 6.55
C TYR A 171 8.69 11.37 6.97
N SER A 172 7.99 10.52 7.74
CA SER A 172 8.49 9.18 8.08
C SER A 172 8.73 8.33 6.83
N HIS A 173 7.82 8.35 5.85
CA HIS A 173 8.03 7.68 4.56
C HIS A 173 9.21 8.27 3.79
N ARG A 174 9.29 9.60 3.71
CA ARG A 174 10.30 10.29 2.91
C ARG A 174 11.72 10.03 3.40
N ILE A 175 11.93 9.98 4.72
CA ILE A 175 13.22 9.58 5.31
C ILE A 175 13.67 8.23 4.75
N LEU A 176 12.81 7.21 4.83
CA LEU A 176 13.15 5.86 4.40
C LEU A 176 13.30 5.72 2.88
N GLN A 177 12.52 6.48 2.10
CA GLN A 177 12.67 6.52 0.64
C GLN A 177 14.03 7.07 0.21
N LEU A 178 14.48 8.16 0.82
CA LEU A 178 15.78 8.76 0.51
C LEU A 178 16.93 7.82 0.89
N LEU A 179 16.87 7.22 2.08
CA LEU A 179 17.87 6.23 2.52
C LEU A 179 17.91 5.00 1.60
N ALA A 180 16.75 4.47 1.19
CA ALA A 180 16.70 3.35 0.26
C ALA A 180 17.25 3.71 -1.12
N THR A 181 17.00 4.93 -1.59
CA THR A 181 17.54 5.45 -2.85
C THR A 181 19.05 5.56 -2.80
N ALA A 182 19.60 6.21 -1.76
CA ALA A 182 21.04 6.36 -1.55
C ALA A 182 21.74 4.99 -1.41
N ARG A 183 21.17 4.08 -0.63
CA ARG A 183 21.66 2.69 -0.51
C ARG A 183 21.76 2.00 -1.87
N LYS A 184 20.66 2.01 -2.64
CA LYS A 184 20.59 1.31 -3.93
C LYS A 184 21.43 1.94 -5.03
N SER A 185 21.66 3.26 -4.98
CA SER A 185 22.56 3.95 -5.91
C SER A 185 24.03 3.79 -5.57
N GLY A 186 24.36 3.19 -4.43
CA GLY A 186 25.75 3.03 -3.97
C GLY A 186 26.37 4.35 -3.48
N GLU A 187 25.56 5.27 -2.95
CA GLU A 187 26.00 6.60 -2.55
C GLU A 187 26.80 6.57 -1.25
N GLY A 188 28.11 6.80 -1.34
CA GLY A 188 29.01 6.97 -0.20
C GLY A 188 28.84 5.88 0.88
N GLU A 189 28.80 6.29 2.13
CA GLU A 189 28.59 5.40 3.27
C GLU A 189 27.16 4.84 3.35
N ALA A 190 26.16 5.50 2.74
CA ALA A 190 24.80 5.00 2.70
C ALA A 190 24.68 3.66 1.93
N ALA A 191 25.63 3.35 1.04
CA ALA A 191 25.75 2.04 0.38
C ALA A 191 25.93 0.87 1.37
N LYS A 192 26.41 1.14 2.58
CA LYS A 192 26.60 0.14 3.65
C LYS A 192 25.38 -0.02 4.56
N LEU A 193 24.28 0.71 4.30
CA LEU A 193 23.01 0.46 5.01
C LEU A 193 22.40 -0.85 4.50
N GLY A 194 21.67 -1.55 5.37
CA GLY A 194 20.86 -2.70 5.01
C GLY A 194 19.44 -2.29 4.57
N PRO A 195 18.66 -3.23 4.04
CA PRO A 195 17.31 -2.92 3.53
C PRO A 195 16.26 -2.71 4.63
N ASP A 196 16.49 -3.20 5.85
CA ASP A 196 15.54 -3.06 6.97
C ASP A 196 15.75 -1.77 7.74
N ALA A 197 14.67 -1.01 7.90
CA ALA A 197 14.68 0.20 8.72
C ALA A 197 13.26 0.58 9.17
N LYS A 198 13.20 1.33 10.28
CA LYS A 198 11.99 1.99 10.79
C LYS A 198 12.28 3.44 11.09
N SER A 199 11.37 4.33 10.71
CA SER A 199 11.43 5.75 11.06
C SER A 199 10.17 6.16 11.81
N GLN A 200 10.29 7.14 12.70
CA GLN A 200 9.17 7.73 13.40
C GLN A 200 9.43 9.23 13.57
N VAL A 201 8.43 10.03 13.23
CA VAL A 201 8.50 11.50 13.37
C VAL A 201 7.36 11.97 14.23
N THR A 202 7.70 12.73 15.29
CA THR A 202 6.74 13.44 16.12
C THR A 202 6.72 14.91 15.72
N VAL A 203 5.55 15.40 15.34
CA VAL A 203 5.33 16.79 14.92
C VAL A 203 4.53 17.53 15.99
N ARG A 204 4.98 18.76 16.32
CA ARG A 204 4.20 19.71 17.12
C ARG A 204 3.22 20.45 16.22
N TYR A 205 1.96 20.45 16.65
CA TYR A 205 0.89 21.20 16.03
C TYR A 205 0.59 22.45 16.88
N VAL A 206 0.51 23.59 16.21
CA VAL A 206 0.12 24.88 16.79
C VAL A 206 -1.08 25.40 16.00
N ASP A 207 -2.14 25.71 16.69
CA ASP A 207 -3.42 26.13 16.09
C ASP A 207 -3.89 25.15 14.98
N GLY A 208 -3.71 23.85 15.24
CA GLY A 208 -4.10 22.78 14.34
C GLY A 208 -3.22 22.62 13.08
N LYS A 209 -2.10 23.34 12.98
CA LYS A 209 -1.15 23.27 11.85
C LYS A 209 0.16 22.63 12.27
N ALA A 210 0.70 21.77 11.42
CA ALA A 210 2.04 21.20 11.61
C ALA A 210 3.09 22.32 11.64
N SER A 211 3.89 22.36 12.68
CA SER A 211 4.85 23.47 12.96
C SER A 211 6.29 23.01 12.89
N GLU A 212 6.66 22.02 13.70
CA GLU A 212 8.06 21.56 13.78
C GLU A 212 8.15 20.09 14.22
N ALA A 213 9.22 19.42 13.82
CA ALA A 213 9.59 18.10 14.32
C ALA A 213 10.24 18.22 15.69
N VAL A 214 9.73 17.51 16.69
CA VAL A 214 10.22 17.54 18.08
C VAL A 214 10.87 16.22 18.50
N SER A 215 10.64 15.14 17.77
CA SER A 215 11.33 13.86 17.97
C SER A 215 11.48 13.12 16.65
N ILE A 216 12.65 12.56 16.43
CA ILE A 216 13.00 11.76 15.25
C ILE A 216 13.63 10.47 15.73
N VAL A 217 13.00 9.34 15.41
CA VAL A 217 13.52 8.00 15.68
C VAL A 217 13.85 7.34 14.35
N LEU A 218 15.03 6.77 14.23
CA LEU A 218 15.43 5.94 13.10
C LEU A 218 16.19 4.72 13.62
N SER A 219 15.69 3.53 13.31
CA SER A 219 16.42 2.28 13.45
C SER A 219 16.68 1.75 12.06
N THR A 220 17.94 1.64 11.65
CA THR A 220 18.33 1.19 10.32
C THR A 220 19.40 0.12 10.39
N GLN A 221 19.22 -0.94 9.61
CA GLN A 221 20.20 -1.99 9.42
C GLN A 221 21.46 -1.42 8.74
N HIS A 222 22.62 -1.89 9.18
CA HIS A 222 23.92 -1.58 8.55
C HIS A 222 24.77 -2.85 8.41
N LEU A 223 25.53 -2.93 7.32
CA LEU A 223 26.31 -4.13 6.97
C LEU A 223 27.71 -4.14 7.62
N ASP A 224 28.17 -3.00 8.11
CA ASP A 224 29.46 -2.86 8.77
C ASP A 224 29.27 -3.01 10.30
N ALA A 225 29.67 -4.14 10.84
CA ALA A 225 29.51 -4.47 12.27
C ALA A 225 30.35 -3.57 13.21
N SER A 226 31.28 -2.79 12.70
CA SER A 226 32.05 -1.83 13.48
C SER A 226 31.30 -0.52 13.78
N TRP A 227 30.20 -0.25 13.08
CA TRP A 227 29.43 0.96 13.27
C TRP A 227 28.68 0.97 14.62
N ASP A 228 28.75 2.09 15.28
CA ASP A 228 27.94 2.44 16.46
C ASP A 228 26.84 3.45 16.08
N SER A 229 26.00 3.79 17.04
CA SER A 229 24.90 4.76 16.84
C SER A 229 25.39 6.14 16.38
N LYS A 230 26.58 6.56 16.80
CA LYS A 230 27.18 7.84 16.39
C LYS A 230 27.52 7.81 14.90
N LYS A 231 28.20 6.74 14.45
CA LYS A 231 28.55 6.57 13.05
C LYS A 231 27.30 6.45 12.16
N VAL A 232 26.29 5.68 12.60
CA VAL A 232 25.02 5.60 11.88
C VAL A 232 24.38 6.97 11.75
N ARG A 233 24.37 7.77 12.84
CA ARG A 233 23.81 9.13 12.82
C ARG A 233 24.54 10.03 11.81
N GLU A 234 25.85 10.01 11.80
CA GLU A 234 26.66 10.79 10.84
C GLU A 234 26.26 10.49 9.38
N VAL A 235 25.98 9.23 9.08
CA VAL A 235 25.57 8.78 7.73
C VAL A 235 24.16 9.21 7.39
N VAL A 236 23.20 9.06 8.31
CA VAL A 236 21.76 9.21 7.99
C VAL A 236 21.21 10.62 8.19
N GLU A 237 21.83 11.43 9.05
CA GLU A 237 21.32 12.77 9.39
C GLU A 237 21.16 13.71 8.18
N PRO A 238 22.07 13.74 7.19
CA PRO A 238 21.86 14.55 5.98
C PRO A 238 20.57 14.19 5.23
N TYR A 239 20.27 12.91 5.08
CA TYR A 239 19.05 12.41 4.40
C TYR A 239 17.79 12.73 5.21
N ILE A 240 17.87 12.65 6.55
CA ILE A 240 16.75 13.02 7.43
C ILE A 240 16.42 14.51 7.26
N ARG A 241 17.44 15.37 7.27
CA ARG A 241 17.26 16.82 7.07
C ARG A 241 16.70 17.15 5.70
N GLU A 242 17.19 16.49 4.66
CA GLU A 242 16.65 16.60 3.29
C GLU A 242 15.18 16.13 3.23
N ALA A 243 14.85 15.02 3.89
CA ALA A 243 13.49 14.50 3.93
C ALA A 243 12.51 15.46 4.59
N LEU A 244 12.90 16.10 5.69
CA LEU A 244 12.07 17.06 6.41
C LEU A 244 11.87 18.35 5.62
N GLY A 245 12.83 18.73 4.75
CA GLY A 245 12.68 19.89 3.86
C GLY A 245 12.33 21.15 4.63
N ASP A 246 11.13 21.69 4.35
CA ASP A 246 10.66 22.95 4.98
C ASP A 246 10.07 22.76 6.38
N LEU A 247 9.88 21.54 6.87
CA LEU A 247 9.46 21.31 8.24
C LEU A 247 10.59 21.66 9.20
N LYS A 248 10.36 22.68 10.03
CA LYS A 248 11.33 23.09 11.02
C LYS A 248 11.65 21.94 11.98
N ILE A 249 12.92 21.78 12.32
CA ILE A 249 13.37 20.90 13.41
C ILE A 249 13.50 21.77 14.67
N ALA A 250 12.80 21.40 15.74
CA ALA A 250 12.85 22.14 16.99
C ALA A 250 14.28 22.17 17.57
N ASN A 251 14.66 23.24 18.23
CA ASN A 251 16.01 23.38 18.82
C ASN A 251 16.28 22.29 19.88
N ASP A 252 15.23 21.84 20.56
CA ASP A 252 15.23 20.79 21.59
C ASP A 252 14.81 19.43 21.04
N CYS A 253 14.80 19.25 19.71
CA CYS A 253 14.40 18.01 19.06
C CYS A 253 15.20 16.81 19.57
N GLN A 254 14.49 15.77 19.96
CA GLN A 254 15.09 14.52 20.44
C GLN A 254 15.42 13.61 19.24
N TRP A 255 16.67 13.13 19.19
CA TRP A 255 17.16 12.25 18.14
C TRP A 255 17.50 10.86 18.69
N TYR A 256 16.84 9.84 18.20
CA TYR A 256 17.05 8.44 18.58
C TYR A 256 17.47 7.64 17.34
N ILE A 257 18.76 7.61 17.05
CA ILE A 257 19.33 6.88 15.89
C ILE A 257 19.99 5.60 16.37
N ASN A 258 19.47 4.43 15.95
CA ASN A 258 19.88 3.11 16.43
C ASN A 258 20.11 3.11 17.96
N PRO A 259 19.10 3.43 18.78
CA PRO A 259 19.30 3.66 20.22
C PRO A 259 19.78 2.40 20.96
N THR A 260 19.58 1.22 20.39
CA THR A 260 20.10 -0.06 20.92
C THR A 260 21.53 -0.37 20.48
N GLY A 261 22.15 0.50 19.68
CA GLY A 261 23.50 0.33 19.16
C GLY A 261 23.51 -0.37 17.79
N LYS A 262 23.97 -1.62 17.72
CA LYS A 262 24.15 -2.37 16.48
C LYS A 262 22.83 -2.90 15.94
N PHE A 263 22.66 -2.80 14.60
CA PHE A 263 21.55 -3.41 13.87
C PHE A 263 22.10 -4.05 12.57
N VAL A 264 22.75 -5.21 12.70
CA VAL A 264 23.41 -5.91 11.58
C VAL A 264 22.50 -6.97 10.96
N ILE A 265 21.84 -7.77 11.77
CA ILE A 265 20.86 -8.76 11.30
C ILE A 265 19.49 -8.09 11.24
N GLY A 266 18.90 -8.04 10.05
CA GLY A 266 17.59 -7.43 9.83
C GLY A 266 16.71 -8.28 8.90
N GLY A 267 15.50 -7.77 8.67
CA GLY A 267 14.52 -8.43 7.82
C GLY A 267 14.02 -9.75 8.38
N PRO A 268 13.55 -10.68 7.51
CA PRO A 268 12.96 -11.95 7.92
C PRO A 268 13.89 -12.88 8.71
N ASP A 269 15.19 -12.61 8.72
CA ASP A 269 16.13 -13.33 9.57
C ASP A 269 16.08 -12.85 11.03
N GLY A 270 15.84 -11.56 11.25
CA GLY A 270 15.72 -10.99 12.59
C GLY A 270 14.35 -11.20 13.22
N ASP A 271 13.28 -11.14 12.42
CA ASP A 271 11.89 -11.28 12.87
C ASP A 271 11.01 -11.80 11.72
N ALA A 272 9.97 -12.56 12.05
CA ALA A 272 9.05 -13.08 11.04
C ALA A 272 8.10 -11.98 10.53
N GLY A 273 7.87 -11.98 9.21
CA GLY A 273 6.92 -11.08 8.55
C GLY A 273 5.69 -11.78 8.03
N LEU A 274 4.61 -11.02 7.91
CA LEU A 274 3.34 -11.43 7.32
C LEU A 274 2.74 -10.30 6.46
N THR A 275 2.11 -10.69 5.35
CA THR A 275 1.30 -9.75 4.53
C THR A 275 0.20 -9.10 5.38
N GLY A 276 0.01 -7.78 5.21
CA GLY A 276 -1.11 -7.07 5.82
C GLY A 276 -0.92 -6.69 7.29
N ARG A 277 0.29 -6.71 7.83
CA ARG A 277 0.58 -6.31 9.23
C ARG A 277 1.05 -4.86 9.37
N LYS A 278 1.08 -4.07 8.30
CA LYS A 278 1.48 -2.65 8.30
C LYS A 278 0.43 -1.73 7.69
N ILE A 279 -0.85 -2.05 7.88
CA ILE A 279 -1.98 -1.36 7.26
C ILE A 279 -2.08 0.12 7.64
N ILE A 280 -1.66 0.49 8.83
CA ILE A 280 -1.64 1.90 9.29
C ILE A 280 -0.48 2.67 8.64
N VAL A 281 0.68 2.03 8.48
CA VAL A 281 1.82 2.56 7.71
C VAL A 281 1.45 2.72 6.23
N ASP A 282 0.70 1.77 5.69
CA ASP A 282 0.24 1.79 4.28
C ASP A 282 -0.73 2.93 3.97
N THR A 283 -1.37 3.51 5.00
CA THR A 283 -2.44 4.50 4.86
C THR A 283 -2.04 5.87 5.45
N TYR A 284 -2.54 6.23 6.63
CA TYR A 284 -2.44 7.59 7.14
C TYR A 284 -1.67 7.72 8.47
N GLY A 285 -0.98 6.68 8.92
CA GLY A 285 -0.15 6.71 10.12
C GLY A 285 -0.92 7.01 11.41
N GLY A 286 -2.21 6.65 11.47
CA GLY A 286 -3.08 6.89 12.61
C GLY A 286 -3.82 8.24 12.60
N ALA A 287 -3.60 9.09 11.59
CA ALA A 287 -4.28 10.39 11.48
C ALA A 287 -5.73 10.27 11.00
N ALA A 288 -6.14 9.13 10.48
CA ALA A 288 -7.51 8.82 10.06
C ALA A 288 -7.89 7.41 10.52
N PRO A 289 -9.19 7.10 10.60
CA PRO A 289 -9.67 5.75 10.84
C PRO A 289 -9.20 4.76 9.76
N HIS A 290 -9.24 3.46 10.09
CA HIS A 290 -8.94 2.37 9.17
C HIS A 290 -10.00 1.28 9.28
N GLY A 291 -10.43 0.71 8.14
CA GLY A 291 -11.45 -0.35 8.13
C GLY A 291 -10.93 -1.74 8.49
N GLY A 292 -9.62 -1.92 8.57
CA GLY A 292 -8.96 -3.19 8.94
C GLY A 292 -8.47 -4.02 7.75
N GLY A 293 -8.96 -3.78 6.53
CA GLY A 293 -8.57 -4.54 5.34
C GLY A 293 -7.15 -4.23 4.86
N ALA A 294 -6.34 -5.27 4.63
CA ALA A 294 -5.03 -5.14 3.99
C ALA A 294 -5.18 -4.97 2.47
N PHE A 295 -4.19 -4.33 1.82
CA PHE A 295 -4.18 -4.09 0.37
C PHE A 295 -3.36 -5.14 -0.38
N SER A 296 -2.11 -5.36 0.04
CA SER A 296 -1.17 -6.23 -0.66
C SER A 296 -1.68 -7.66 -0.79
N GLY A 297 -1.41 -8.28 -1.94
CA GLY A 297 -1.84 -9.64 -2.25
C GLY A 297 -3.27 -9.80 -2.76
N LYS A 298 -4.04 -8.73 -2.84
CA LYS A 298 -5.43 -8.73 -3.30
C LYS A 298 -5.55 -8.14 -4.70
N ASP A 299 -6.34 -8.78 -5.59
CA ASP A 299 -6.80 -8.14 -6.81
C ASP A 299 -7.89 -7.10 -6.52
N THR A 300 -8.27 -6.35 -7.53
CA THR A 300 -9.13 -5.18 -7.42
C THR A 300 -10.63 -5.45 -7.30
N THR A 301 -11.05 -6.72 -7.31
CA THR A 301 -12.43 -7.09 -6.92
C THR A 301 -12.65 -6.99 -5.42
N LYS A 302 -11.57 -7.04 -4.63
CA LYS A 302 -11.62 -6.88 -3.18
C LYS A 302 -11.73 -5.39 -2.85
N VAL A 303 -12.89 -5.00 -2.35
CA VAL A 303 -13.21 -3.59 -1.98
C VAL A 303 -12.26 -3.05 -0.91
N ASP A 304 -11.70 -3.89 -0.04
CA ASP A 304 -10.64 -3.51 0.89
C ASP A 304 -9.52 -2.71 0.21
N ARG A 305 -9.15 -3.08 -1.00
CA ARG A 305 -8.14 -2.40 -1.79
C ARG A 305 -8.74 -1.33 -2.70
N SER A 306 -9.65 -1.69 -3.58
CA SER A 306 -10.18 -0.79 -4.62
C SER A 306 -10.97 0.38 -4.04
N ALA A 307 -11.86 0.13 -3.06
CA ALA A 307 -12.65 1.18 -2.46
C ALA A 307 -11.85 2.06 -1.48
N ALA A 308 -10.81 1.55 -0.84
CA ALA A 308 -9.88 2.39 -0.08
C ALA A 308 -9.11 3.37 -0.99
N TYR A 309 -8.71 2.93 -2.18
CA TYR A 309 -8.11 3.80 -3.18
C TYR A 309 -9.11 4.84 -3.71
N ALA A 310 -10.35 4.44 -3.98
CA ALA A 310 -11.41 5.36 -4.37
C ALA A 310 -11.71 6.39 -3.27
N ALA A 311 -11.81 5.97 -2.01
CA ALA A 311 -12.04 6.87 -0.88
C ALA A 311 -10.90 7.91 -0.74
N ARG A 312 -9.63 7.48 -0.89
CA ARG A 312 -8.47 8.40 -0.93
C ARG A 312 -8.58 9.37 -2.11
N TYR A 313 -8.87 8.88 -3.30
CA TYR A 313 -9.01 9.69 -4.50
C TYR A 313 -10.08 10.79 -4.34
N LEU A 314 -11.23 10.44 -3.80
CA LEU A 314 -12.32 11.36 -3.52
C LEU A 314 -11.93 12.40 -2.47
N ALA A 315 -11.42 11.98 -1.31
CA ALA A 315 -10.99 12.88 -0.24
C ALA A 315 -9.92 13.86 -0.73
N LYS A 316 -8.94 13.38 -1.50
CA LYS A 316 -7.88 14.21 -2.08
C LYS A 316 -8.45 15.27 -3.03
N ASN A 317 -9.38 14.91 -3.90
CA ASN A 317 -10.01 15.84 -4.83
C ASN A 317 -10.92 16.86 -4.14
N VAL A 318 -11.62 16.49 -3.05
CA VAL A 318 -12.40 17.43 -2.23
C VAL A 318 -11.50 18.51 -1.64
N VAL A 319 -10.37 18.12 -1.02
CA VAL A 319 -9.42 19.07 -0.43
C VAL A 319 -8.72 19.90 -1.51
N ALA A 320 -8.29 19.29 -2.62
CA ALA A 320 -7.68 20.00 -3.74
C ALA A 320 -8.63 20.98 -4.44
N ALA A 321 -9.92 20.68 -4.47
CA ALA A 321 -10.96 21.60 -4.96
C ALA A 321 -11.15 22.83 -4.06
N GLY A 322 -10.54 22.84 -2.87
CA GLY A 322 -10.67 23.92 -1.88
C GLY A 322 -12.01 23.92 -1.17
N LEU A 323 -12.70 22.78 -1.14
CA LEU A 323 -13.99 22.63 -0.45
C LEU A 323 -13.81 22.50 1.06
N ALA A 324 -12.68 21.97 1.51
CA ALA A 324 -12.29 21.86 2.91
C ALA A 324 -10.76 21.84 3.07
N GLU A 325 -10.26 22.04 4.29
CA GLU A 325 -8.85 21.88 4.66
C GLU A 325 -8.52 20.42 4.97
N ARG A 326 -9.52 19.65 5.43
CA ARG A 326 -9.45 18.22 5.77
C ARG A 326 -10.72 17.54 5.31
N CYS A 327 -10.59 16.29 4.86
CA CYS A 327 -11.73 15.49 4.44
C CYS A 327 -11.47 14.03 4.79
N THR A 328 -12.39 13.41 5.52
CA THR A 328 -12.51 11.96 5.69
C THR A 328 -13.70 11.46 4.90
N ILE A 329 -13.52 10.37 4.16
CA ILE A 329 -14.60 9.68 3.46
C ILE A 329 -14.61 8.23 3.92
N GLN A 330 -15.80 7.70 4.30
CA GLN A 330 -16.02 6.28 4.52
C GLN A 330 -16.91 5.73 3.42
N LEU A 331 -16.53 4.60 2.86
CA LEU A 331 -17.36 3.77 2.00
C LEU A 331 -17.65 2.45 2.71
N SER A 332 -18.87 1.93 2.59
CA SER A 332 -19.22 0.63 3.15
C SER A 332 -19.93 -0.23 2.11
N TYR A 333 -19.63 -1.53 2.13
CA TYR A 333 -20.19 -2.51 1.19
C TYR A 333 -20.73 -3.73 1.92
N ALA A 334 -21.74 -4.38 1.31
CA ALA A 334 -22.17 -5.73 1.65
C ALA A 334 -21.76 -6.69 0.52
N ILE A 335 -21.45 -7.92 0.89
CA ILE A 335 -21.13 -8.97 -0.10
C ILE A 335 -22.26 -9.12 -1.12
N GLY A 336 -21.92 -9.21 -2.39
CA GLY A 336 -22.87 -9.36 -3.49
C GLY A 336 -23.69 -8.10 -3.85
N VAL A 337 -23.43 -6.96 -3.20
CA VAL A 337 -24.12 -5.69 -3.50
C VAL A 337 -23.17 -4.76 -4.22
N ALA A 338 -23.57 -4.23 -5.37
CA ALA A 338 -22.73 -3.38 -6.21
C ALA A 338 -22.58 -1.96 -5.64
N GLN A 339 -23.67 -1.33 -5.22
CA GLN A 339 -23.63 0.03 -4.70
C GLN A 339 -23.21 0.05 -3.23
N PRO A 340 -22.44 1.06 -2.79
CA PRO A 340 -22.11 1.19 -1.37
C PRO A 340 -23.37 1.36 -0.52
N LEU A 341 -23.41 0.70 0.63
CA LEU A 341 -24.50 0.84 1.62
C LEU A 341 -24.57 2.26 2.16
N SER A 342 -23.41 2.90 2.35
CA SER A 342 -23.29 4.27 2.77
C SER A 342 -22.04 4.92 2.20
N VAL A 343 -22.14 6.23 1.99
CA VAL A 343 -21.02 7.15 1.79
C VAL A 343 -21.11 8.16 2.92
N TYR A 344 -20.08 8.24 3.74
CA TYR A 344 -20.01 9.23 4.81
C TYR A 344 -18.88 10.21 4.53
N VAL A 345 -19.15 11.48 4.70
CA VAL A 345 -18.20 12.58 4.51
C VAL A 345 -18.08 13.35 5.82
N ASP A 346 -16.86 13.62 6.25
CA ASP A 346 -16.55 14.54 7.35
C ASP A 346 -15.53 15.57 6.88
N LEU A 347 -15.92 16.83 6.86
CA LEU A 347 -15.07 17.94 6.50
C LEU A 347 -14.35 18.56 7.69
N HIS A 348 -14.45 17.95 8.87
CA HIS A 348 -13.76 18.37 10.11
C HIS A 348 -14.04 19.83 10.50
N GLN A 349 -15.23 20.31 10.27
CA GLN A 349 -15.61 21.73 10.49
C GLN A 349 -14.76 22.74 9.70
N THR A 350 -14.09 22.28 8.64
CA THR A 350 -13.30 23.14 7.72
C THR A 350 -13.96 23.31 6.38
N GLY A 351 -15.14 22.74 6.19
CA GLY A 351 -15.92 22.79 4.97
C GLY A 351 -16.51 24.16 4.71
N LYS A 352 -16.65 24.49 3.41
CA LYS A 352 -17.37 25.68 2.93
C LYS A 352 -18.83 25.37 2.60
N LEU A 353 -19.15 24.10 2.47
CA LEU A 353 -20.45 23.52 2.17
C LEU A 353 -20.76 22.47 3.21
N SER A 354 -22.01 22.00 3.25
CA SER A 354 -22.38 20.87 4.11
C SER A 354 -21.80 19.56 3.59
N GLU A 355 -21.64 18.60 4.48
CA GLU A 355 -21.23 17.24 4.15
C GLU A 355 -22.21 16.58 3.15
N ASP A 356 -23.52 16.81 3.29
CA ASP A 356 -24.55 16.27 2.41
C ASP A 356 -24.41 16.78 0.97
N GLU A 357 -24.09 18.07 0.79
CA GLU A 357 -23.86 18.65 -0.56
C GLU A 357 -22.62 18.01 -1.21
N VAL A 358 -21.56 17.80 -0.45
CA VAL A 358 -20.33 17.16 -0.94
C VAL A 358 -20.56 15.68 -1.25
N GLU A 359 -21.31 14.94 -0.40
CA GLU A 359 -21.69 13.55 -0.67
C GLU A 359 -22.50 13.43 -1.97
N ALA A 360 -23.51 14.27 -2.13
CA ALA A 360 -24.33 14.28 -3.33
C ALA A 360 -23.50 14.58 -4.61
N ALA A 361 -22.52 15.47 -4.53
CA ALA A 361 -21.61 15.75 -5.63
C ALA A 361 -20.68 14.55 -5.93
N ILE A 362 -20.16 13.88 -4.91
CA ILE A 362 -19.34 12.67 -5.06
C ILE A 362 -20.10 11.58 -5.82
N ARG A 363 -21.34 11.29 -5.43
CA ARG A 363 -22.19 10.29 -6.08
C ARG A 363 -22.52 10.63 -7.54
N LYS A 364 -22.53 11.92 -7.90
CA LYS A 364 -22.76 12.37 -9.29
C LYS A 364 -21.51 12.21 -10.17
N VAL A 365 -20.30 12.35 -9.62
CA VAL A 365 -19.06 12.41 -10.41
C VAL A 365 -18.34 11.09 -10.54
N MET A 366 -18.67 10.07 -9.72
CA MET A 366 -18.02 8.77 -9.74
C MET A 366 -18.98 7.64 -9.42
N ASP A 367 -18.98 6.62 -10.27
CA ASP A 367 -19.61 5.33 -9.99
C ASP A 367 -18.79 4.60 -8.92
N LEU A 368 -19.41 4.36 -7.76
CA LEU A 368 -18.78 3.73 -6.60
C LEU A 368 -19.05 2.21 -6.53
N SER A 369 -19.61 1.60 -7.56
CA SER A 369 -19.64 0.15 -7.69
C SER A 369 -18.21 -0.40 -7.81
N PRO A 370 -17.92 -1.66 -7.39
CA PRO A 370 -16.60 -2.26 -7.57
C PRO A 370 -16.09 -2.18 -9.00
N SER A 371 -16.96 -2.46 -9.98
CA SER A 371 -16.64 -2.35 -11.41
C SER A 371 -16.40 -0.90 -11.85
N GLY A 372 -17.20 0.04 -11.37
CA GLY A 372 -17.05 1.47 -11.62
C GLY A 372 -15.72 2.01 -11.12
N ILE A 373 -15.34 1.68 -9.89
CA ILE A 373 -14.04 2.04 -9.30
C ILE A 373 -12.88 1.48 -10.13
N ARG A 374 -12.90 0.18 -10.42
CA ARG A 374 -11.85 -0.51 -11.19
C ARG A 374 -11.64 0.12 -12.56
N ARG A 375 -12.74 0.49 -13.23
CA ARG A 375 -12.74 1.14 -14.53
C ARG A 375 -12.25 2.58 -14.45
N HIS A 376 -12.77 3.37 -13.50
CA HIS A 376 -12.43 4.78 -13.34
C HIS A 376 -10.94 4.99 -13.00
N LEU A 377 -10.41 4.18 -12.08
CA LEU A 377 -9.02 4.25 -11.64
C LEU A 377 -8.07 3.38 -12.47
N ASP A 378 -8.59 2.64 -13.48
CA ASP A 378 -7.81 1.78 -14.39
C ASP A 378 -6.92 0.77 -13.64
N LEU A 379 -7.54 0.02 -12.70
CA LEU A 379 -6.83 -0.79 -11.71
C LEU A 379 -6.42 -2.19 -12.20
N ASN A 380 -6.96 -2.72 -13.30
CA ASN A 380 -6.70 -4.08 -13.77
C ASN A 380 -5.37 -4.20 -14.53
N LYS A 381 -4.26 -3.78 -13.88
CA LYS A 381 -2.92 -3.67 -14.44
C LYS A 381 -1.85 -4.13 -13.45
N PRO A 382 -0.64 -4.50 -13.93
CA PRO A 382 0.48 -4.88 -13.06
C PRO A 382 1.18 -3.65 -12.46
N ILE A 383 0.55 -2.98 -11.51
CA ILE A 383 0.99 -1.71 -10.91
C ILE A 383 1.23 -1.79 -9.39
N TYR A 384 1.05 -2.97 -8.78
CA TYR A 384 0.93 -3.14 -7.33
C TYR A 384 2.26 -3.34 -6.60
N ALA A 385 3.24 -3.99 -7.21
CA ALA A 385 4.55 -4.18 -6.60
C ALA A 385 5.21 -2.88 -6.12
N LYS A 386 4.95 -1.75 -6.80
CA LYS A 386 5.45 -0.43 -6.44
C LYS A 386 4.73 0.19 -5.24
N THR A 387 3.53 -0.28 -4.91
CA THR A 387 2.69 0.29 -3.85
C THR A 387 3.01 -0.27 -2.48
N SER A 388 3.65 -1.44 -2.44
CA SER A 388 3.86 -2.24 -1.22
C SER A 388 4.75 -1.59 -0.15
N SER A 389 5.42 -0.48 -0.44
CA SER A 389 6.32 0.19 0.52
C SER A 389 6.18 1.71 0.45
N TYR A 390 6.44 2.36 1.57
CA TYR A 390 6.43 3.83 1.71
C TYR A 390 5.04 4.46 1.49
N GLY A 391 3.98 3.74 1.87
CA GLY A 391 2.59 4.16 1.78
C GLY A 391 1.97 3.97 0.39
N HIS A 392 0.69 3.60 0.39
CA HIS A 392 -0.13 3.53 -0.83
C HIS A 392 -0.64 4.92 -1.25
N PHE A 393 -0.60 5.90 -0.34
CA PHE A 393 -1.10 7.25 -0.53
C PHE A 393 0.02 8.30 -0.41
N GLY A 394 -0.23 9.50 -0.94
CA GLY A 394 0.76 10.57 -0.96
C GLY A 394 1.87 10.34 -1.99
N ARG A 395 1.57 9.65 -3.06
CA ARG A 395 2.49 9.33 -4.15
C ARG A 395 2.13 10.10 -5.43
N LYS A 396 3.05 10.13 -6.38
CA LYS A 396 2.77 10.72 -7.71
C LYS A 396 2.18 9.67 -8.63
N ALA A 397 1.06 10.01 -9.30
CA ALA A 397 0.47 9.16 -10.33
C ALA A 397 1.47 8.90 -11.47
N GLY A 398 1.70 7.63 -11.77
CA GLY A 398 2.62 7.19 -12.81
C GLY A 398 1.97 7.16 -14.21
N ARG A 399 2.79 7.31 -15.26
CA ARG A 399 2.32 7.17 -16.66
C ARG A 399 1.89 5.74 -16.99
N ASP A 400 2.34 4.76 -16.21
CA ASP A 400 2.00 3.34 -16.31
C ASP A 400 0.66 2.99 -15.63
N GLY A 401 -0.03 3.98 -15.04
CA GLY A 401 -1.26 3.83 -14.29
C GLY A 401 -1.07 3.58 -12.79
N SER A 402 0.17 3.43 -12.30
CA SER A 402 0.43 3.30 -10.87
C SER A 402 -0.01 4.56 -10.13
N PHE A 403 -0.56 4.38 -8.93
CA PHE A 403 -1.09 5.47 -8.07
C PHE A 403 -2.12 6.36 -8.78
N SER A 404 -2.94 5.81 -9.67
CA SER A 404 -3.99 6.56 -10.39
C SER A 404 -4.97 7.28 -9.45
N TRP A 405 -5.16 6.76 -8.24
CA TRP A 405 -5.96 7.36 -7.18
C TRP A 405 -5.36 8.63 -6.54
N GLU A 406 -4.18 9.03 -6.98
CA GLU A 406 -3.57 10.30 -6.57
C GLU A 406 -3.78 11.43 -7.58
N LYS A 407 -4.48 11.20 -8.70
CA LYS A 407 -4.84 12.22 -9.68
C LYS A 407 -5.82 13.27 -9.11
N LEU A 408 -5.81 14.45 -9.71
CA LEU A 408 -6.66 15.58 -9.31
C LEU A 408 -7.71 15.94 -10.37
N ASP A 409 -8.08 14.98 -11.20
CA ASP A 409 -8.96 15.15 -12.36
C ASP A 409 -10.45 15.24 -11.99
N LEU A 410 -10.85 14.96 -10.73
CA LEU A 410 -12.21 15.25 -10.22
C LEU A 410 -12.39 16.66 -9.66
N VAL A 411 -11.34 17.48 -9.54
CA VAL A 411 -11.46 18.85 -9.00
C VAL A 411 -12.47 19.68 -9.78
N LYS A 412 -12.40 19.65 -11.11
CA LYS A 412 -13.36 20.38 -11.96
C LYS A 412 -14.76 19.76 -11.93
N PRO A 413 -14.93 18.43 -12.15
CA PRO A 413 -16.24 17.78 -12.05
C PRO A 413 -16.97 18.03 -10.73
N LEU A 414 -16.27 17.97 -9.58
CA LEU A 414 -16.86 18.26 -8.26
C LEU A 414 -17.38 19.69 -8.17
N LYS A 415 -16.57 20.67 -8.60
CA LYS A 415 -17.01 22.09 -8.63
C LYS A 415 -18.21 22.32 -9.54
N ASP A 416 -18.25 21.66 -10.69
CA ASP A 416 -19.36 21.79 -11.64
C ASP A 416 -20.64 21.14 -11.09
N ALA A 417 -20.54 19.95 -10.46
CA ALA A 417 -21.66 19.28 -9.83
C ALA A 417 -22.30 20.08 -8.68
N LEU A 418 -21.48 20.82 -7.92
CA LEU A 418 -21.91 21.65 -6.80
C LEU A 418 -22.53 22.98 -7.25
N LYS A 419 -22.22 23.49 -8.47
CA LYS A 419 -22.86 24.68 -9.03
C LYS A 419 -24.23 24.38 -9.63
N ALA A 420 -24.45 23.14 -10.03
CA ALA A 420 -25.68 22.68 -10.66
C ALA A 420 -26.71 22.13 -9.64
N ALA A 421 -26.39 22.13 -8.37
CA ALA A 421 -27.23 21.75 -7.24
C ALA A 421 -27.80 23.01 -6.57
#